data_279a41726fb57d0e77062f688350d207
#
_entry.id   279a41726fb57d0e77062f688350d207
#
_cell.length_a   1.000
_cell.length_b   1.000
_cell.length_c   1.000
_cell.angle_alpha   90.00
_cell.angle_beta   90.00
_cell.angle_gamma   90.00
#
_symmetry.space_group_name_H-M   'P 1'
#
loop_
_entity.id
_entity.type
_entity.pdbx_description
1 polymer ?
#
loop_
_entity_poly.entity_id
_entity_poly.type
_entity_poly.pdbx_seq_one_letter_code
_entity_poly.pdbx_strand_id
1 'polypeptide(L)'
;MSENNNMDRRELIKGLATVPVFGLFIVKLWQKMRRDAIKKSNILSNLVQENSAPAVIKNLSDSRHLNIGIIGYGGRGSHLVRGAGFATKGWTDTVAENAKNNKLDKQFETYMTQDDLNCSLIGVCDLFDVRANQGLDASKNEIRPGGKPRSMATRYLHYTELLANDEIDAVIVATPDHWHARIAMDAAKSGKHVYCEKGLTRTFDEAIALHDVVKETGITFQLGHQNRQVEANEKAKQIIRQGLLGKVNLVELATNRNSPWGAWVWNIHPKGNAKTIDWDTFQE
;
A
#
# COMPACT_ATOMS: atom_id res chain seq x y z
N MET A 1 -11.05 -48.05 49.44
CA MET A 1 -10.05 -48.13 48.37
C MET A 1 -10.79 -48.16 47.05
N SER A 2 -10.95 -47.01 46.40
CA SER A 2 -11.50 -46.93 45.05
C SER A 2 -10.33 -46.74 44.08
N GLU A 3 -10.03 -47.79 43.36
CA GLU A 3 -9.07 -47.71 42.24
C GLU A 3 -9.66 -46.79 41.17
N ASN A 4 -9.01 -45.65 40.98
CA ASN A 4 -9.29 -44.75 39.88
C ASN A 4 -8.70 -45.39 38.60
N ASN A 5 -9.52 -46.15 37.89
CA ASN A 5 -9.21 -46.69 36.58
C ASN A 5 -9.27 -45.54 35.55
N ASN A 6 -8.28 -44.65 35.54
CA ASN A 6 -8.08 -43.73 34.45
C ASN A 6 -7.52 -44.51 33.26
N MET A 7 -8.42 -44.99 32.41
CA MET A 7 -8.05 -45.62 31.13
C MET A 7 -7.25 -44.60 30.31
N ASP A 8 -5.97 -44.93 30.05
CA ASP A 8 -5.11 -44.09 29.25
C ASP A 8 -5.72 -43.94 27.84
N ARG A 9 -5.71 -42.69 27.31
CA ARG A 9 -6.20 -42.38 25.94
C ARG A 9 -5.66 -43.34 24.91
N ARG A 10 -4.47 -43.87 25.12
CA ARG A 10 -3.77 -44.81 24.23
C ARG A 10 -4.43 -46.20 24.30
N GLU A 11 -4.89 -46.65 25.47
CA GLU A 11 -5.60 -47.90 25.63
C GLU A 11 -7.03 -47.84 25.13
N LEU A 12 -7.72 -46.71 25.32
CA LEU A 12 -9.02 -46.49 24.72
C LEU A 12 -8.95 -46.56 23.17
N ILE A 13 -7.95 -45.95 22.56
CA ILE A 13 -7.76 -45.99 21.10
C ILE A 13 -7.42 -47.42 20.64
N LYS A 14 -6.63 -48.18 21.39
CA LYS A 14 -6.32 -49.59 21.07
C LYS A 14 -7.58 -50.44 21.15
N GLY A 15 -8.38 -50.25 22.19
CA GLY A 15 -9.68 -51.00 22.38
C GLY A 15 -10.67 -50.70 21.26
N LEU A 16 -10.80 -49.44 20.84
CA LEU A 16 -11.67 -49.05 19.73
C LEU A 16 -11.15 -49.55 18.36
N ALA A 17 -9.85 -49.73 18.21
CA ALA A 17 -9.24 -50.25 16.98
C ALA A 17 -9.51 -51.75 16.74
N THR A 18 -9.92 -52.52 17.78
CA THR A 18 -10.23 -53.94 17.66
C THR A 18 -11.66 -54.18 17.16
N VAL A 19 -12.54 -53.15 17.17
CA VAL A 19 -13.88 -53.29 16.59
C VAL A 19 -13.78 -53.04 15.07
N PRO A 20 -14.23 -54.01 14.23
CA PRO A 20 -13.92 -53.97 12.77
C PRO A 20 -14.33 -52.70 12.06
N VAL A 21 -15.45 -52.10 12.41
CA VAL A 21 -15.94 -50.86 11.79
C VAL A 21 -15.20 -49.62 12.34
N PHE A 22 -14.98 -49.55 13.66
CA PHE A 22 -14.27 -48.46 14.32
C PHE A 22 -12.76 -48.51 14.01
N GLY A 23 -12.17 -49.70 13.92
CA GLY A 23 -10.76 -49.89 13.55
C GLY A 23 -10.45 -49.29 12.19
N LEU A 24 -11.29 -49.57 11.18
CA LEU A 24 -11.14 -48.99 9.84
C LEU A 24 -11.30 -47.45 9.86
N PHE A 25 -12.20 -46.91 10.67
CA PHE A 25 -12.38 -45.47 10.80
C PHE A 25 -11.16 -44.83 11.46
N ILE A 26 -10.63 -45.39 12.54
CA ILE A 26 -9.43 -44.90 13.23
C ILE A 26 -8.19 -44.96 12.33
N VAL A 27 -8.02 -46.06 11.58
CA VAL A 27 -6.91 -46.18 10.64
C VAL A 27 -7.01 -45.13 9.51
N LYS A 28 -8.20 -44.91 8.95
CA LYS A 28 -8.42 -43.86 7.96
C LYS A 28 -8.19 -42.46 8.51
N LEU A 29 -8.64 -42.20 9.73
CA LEU A 29 -8.43 -40.93 10.42
C LEU A 29 -6.93 -40.69 10.68
N TRP A 30 -6.22 -41.71 11.18
CA TRP A 30 -4.77 -41.65 11.41
C TRP A 30 -3.99 -41.44 10.10
N GLN A 31 -4.34 -42.16 9.03
CA GLN A 31 -3.75 -41.97 7.69
C GLN A 31 -4.00 -40.58 7.14
N LYS A 32 -5.21 -40.01 7.38
CA LYS A 32 -5.53 -38.64 7.01
C LYS A 32 -4.67 -37.64 7.80
N MET A 33 -4.61 -37.79 9.13
CA MET A 33 -3.80 -36.90 9.99
C MET A 33 -2.32 -36.97 9.61
N ARG A 34 -1.77 -38.16 9.30
CA ARG A 34 -0.40 -38.32 8.87
C ARG A 34 -0.14 -37.66 7.51
N ARG A 35 -1.04 -37.81 6.54
CA ARG A 35 -0.95 -37.13 5.24
C ARG A 35 -1.02 -35.62 5.38
N ASP A 36 -1.91 -35.11 6.22
CA ASP A 36 -2.07 -33.68 6.48
C ASP A 36 -0.82 -33.12 7.16
N ALA A 37 -0.21 -33.85 8.09
CA ALA A 37 1.03 -33.46 8.74
C ALA A 37 2.23 -33.41 7.76
N ILE A 38 2.36 -34.42 6.89
CA ILE A 38 3.40 -34.45 5.84
C ILE A 38 3.17 -33.30 4.84
N LYS A 39 1.92 -33.07 4.42
CA LYS A 39 1.58 -31.96 3.55
C LYS A 39 1.93 -30.62 4.17
N LYS A 40 1.60 -30.39 5.45
CA LYS A 40 1.95 -29.18 6.20
C LYS A 40 3.47 -29.00 6.30
N SER A 41 4.22 -30.06 6.59
CA SER A 41 5.67 -30.02 6.66
C SER A 41 6.30 -29.63 5.31
N ASN A 42 5.86 -30.24 4.21
CA ASN A 42 6.36 -29.94 2.87
C ASN A 42 6.02 -28.50 2.45
N ILE A 43 4.81 -28.02 2.78
CA ILE A 43 4.42 -26.64 2.49
C ILE A 43 5.29 -25.67 3.29
N LEU A 44 5.53 -25.94 4.58
CA LEU A 44 6.39 -25.08 5.41
C LEU A 44 7.84 -25.05 4.91
N SER A 45 8.38 -26.20 4.47
CA SER A 45 9.73 -26.24 3.90
C SER A 45 9.82 -25.45 2.59
N ASN A 46 8.81 -25.54 1.74
CA ASN A 46 8.75 -24.76 0.49
C ASN A 46 8.61 -23.26 0.76
N LEU A 47 7.81 -22.85 1.75
CA LEU A 47 7.69 -21.44 2.15
C LEU A 47 9.00 -20.84 2.69
N VAL A 48 9.84 -21.66 3.30
CA VAL A 48 11.18 -21.25 3.76
C VAL A 48 12.16 -21.13 2.58
N GLN A 49 11.99 -21.95 1.53
CA GLN A 49 12.83 -21.87 0.34
C GLN A 49 12.40 -20.79 -0.67
N GLU A 50 11.10 -20.48 -0.75
CA GLU A 50 10.59 -19.40 -1.60
C GLU A 50 10.73 -18.03 -0.95
N ASN A 51 11.88 -17.71 -0.42
CA ASN A 51 12.22 -16.36 0.06
C ASN A 51 12.55 -15.38 -1.09
N SER A 52 12.01 -15.60 -2.27
CA SER A 52 12.03 -14.59 -3.30
C SER A 52 10.81 -13.69 -3.11
N ALA A 53 11.00 -12.52 -2.52
CA ALA A 53 10.14 -11.39 -2.80
C ALA A 53 9.89 -11.36 -4.33
N PRO A 54 8.67 -11.00 -4.79
CA PRO A 54 8.44 -10.80 -6.21
C PRO A 54 9.60 -9.96 -6.72
N ALA A 55 10.20 -10.41 -7.81
CA ALA A 55 11.40 -9.78 -8.35
C ALA A 55 11.12 -8.27 -8.46
N VAL A 56 11.61 -7.51 -7.51
CA VAL A 56 11.78 -6.08 -7.67
C VAL A 56 12.60 -5.95 -8.94
N ILE A 57 12.13 -5.15 -9.88
CA ILE A 57 12.84 -4.88 -11.13
C ILE A 57 14.28 -4.59 -10.76
N LYS A 58 15.17 -5.56 -11.03
CA LYS A 58 16.54 -5.56 -10.50
C LYS A 58 17.44 -4.48 -11.11
N ASN A 59 16.97 -3.78 -12.16
CA ASN A 59 17.73 -2.77 -12.87
C ASN A 59 16.88 -1.53 -13.15
N LEU A 60 16.54 -0.78 -12.10
CA LEU A 60 15.94 0.55 -12.24
C LEU A 60 16.89 1.53 -12.99
N SER A 61 18.21 1.27 -12.98
CA SER A 61 19.20 2.07 -13.69
C SER A 61 19.05 2.04 -15.22
N ASP A 62 18.47 0.98 -15.78
CA ASP A 62 18.22 0.84 -17.23
C ASP A 62 16.80 1.27 -17.63
N SER A 63 15.99 1.73 -16.66
CA SER A 63 14.64 2.21 -16.93
C SER A 63 14.67 3.60 -17.57
N ARG A 64 13.73 3.87 -18.47
CA ARG A 64 13.47 5.21 -18.97
C ARG A 64 13.22 6.16 -17.80
N HIS A 65 13.80 7.36 -17.85
CA HIS A 65 13.48 8.42 -16.90
C HIS A 65 12.00 8.80 -16.99
N LEU A 66 11.35 8.91 -15.83
CA LEU A 66 9.93 9.25 -15.74
C LEU A 66 9.72 10.63 -15.12
N ASN A 67 8.95 11.44 -15.79
CA ASN A 67 8.47 12.71 -15.26
C ASN A 67 7.11 12.49 -14.60
N ILE A 68 7.00 12.81 -13.31
CA ILE A 68 5.77 12.60 -12.54
C ILE A 68 5.13 13.92 -12.13
N GLY A 69 3.80 13.92 -12.08
CA GLY A 69 2.98 14.97 -11.50
C GLY A 69 2.30 14.49 -10.22
N ILE A 70 2.10 15.39 -9.25
CA ILE A 70 1.28 15.13 -8.06
C ILE A 70 0.02 16.00 -8.09
N ILE A 71 -1.13 15.36 -7.89
CA ILE A 71 -2.44 16.01 -7.75
C ILE A 71 -2.93 15.72 -6.32
N GLY A 72 -2.89 16.76 -5.47
CA GLY A 72 -3.12 16.67 -4.04
C GLY A 72 -1.86 16.41 -3.22
N TYR A 73 -1.21 17.46 -2.72
CA TYR A 73 -0.02 17.38 -1.87
C TYR A 73 -0.35 17.48 -0.38
N GLY A 74 -1.46 16.86 0.03
CA GLY A 74 -1.84 16.73 1.43
C GLY A 74 -0.95 15.76 2.22
N GLY A 75 -1.40 15.32 3.39
CA GLY A 75 -0.64 14.37 4.23
C GLY A 75 -0.28 13.08 3.49
N ARG A 76 -1.22 12.53 2.70
CA ARG A 76 -0.97 11.31 1.93
C ARG A 76 -0.12 11.57 0.69
N GLY A 77 -0.41 12.62 -0.07
CA GLY A 77 0.39 13.00 -1.25
C GLY A 77 1.86 13.23 -0.90
N SER A 78 2.14 13.98 0.17
CA SER A 78 3.51 14.20 0.64
C SER A 78 4.22 12.89 1.05
N HIS A 79 3.48 11.93 1.63
CA HIS A 79 4.03 10.61 1.98
C HIS A 79 4.42 9.82 0.71
N LEU A 80 3.57 9.81 -0.32
CA LEU A 80 3.83 9.12 -1.57
C LEU A 80 5.02 9.72 -2.32
N VAL A 81 5.07 11.05 -2.38
CA VAL A 81 6.17 11.78 -3.02
C VAL A 81 7.50 11.52 -2.31
N ARG A 82 7.50 11.38 -0.97
CA ARG A 82 8.70 10.93 -0.23
C ARG A 82 9.13 9.52 -0.61
N GLY A 83 8.16 8.60 -0.82
CA GLY A 83 8.44 7.27 -1.34
C GLY A 83 9.08 7.28 -2.74
N ALA A 84 8.81 8.32 -3.54
CA ALA A 84 9.48 8.55 -4.83
C ALA A 84 10.82 9.30 -4.71
N GLY A 85 11.26 9.65 -3.49
CA GLY A 85 12.56 10.27 -3.24
C GLY A 85 12.54 11.79 -3.11
N PHE A 86 11.36 12.42 -3.01
CA PHE A 86 11.23 13.88 -2.91
C PHE A 86 10.66 14.26 -1.54
N ALA A 87 11.38 15.13 -0.81
CA ALA A 87 10.97 15.61 0.50
C ALA A 87 11.28 17.08 0.69
N THR A 88 10.46 17.77 1.48
CA THR A 88 10.78 19.13 1.91
C THR A 88 11.97 19.14 2.87
N LYS A 89 12.76 20.20 2.84
CA LYS A 89 13.85 20.38 3.80
C LYS A 89 13.36 20.32 5.25
N GLY A 90 12.25 20.96 5.56
CA GLY A 90 11.69 20.96 6.91
C GLY A 90 11.33 19.57 7.43
N TRP A 91 10.82 18.68 6.56
CA TRP A 91 10.54 17.31 6.97
C TRP A 91 11.83 16.52 7.23
N THR A 92 12.84 16.62 6.35
CA THR A 92 14.12 15.92 6.55
C THR A 92 14.87 16.39 7.79
N ASP A 93 14.88 17.69 8.07
CA ASP A 93 15.47 18.24 9.28
C ASP A 93 14.78 17.67 10.52
N THR A 94 13.43 17.62 10.51
CA THR A 94 12.64 17.06 11.62
C THR A 94 12.96 15.59 11.88
N VAL A 95 12.94 14.75 10.84
CA VAL A 95 13.19 13.31 11.04
C VAL A 95 14.65 13.02 11.36
N ALA A 96 15.61 13.83 10.91
CA ALA A 96 17.01 13.75 11.30
C ALA A 96 17.20 14.07 12.78
N GLU A 97 16.50 15.08 13.30
CA GLU A 97 16.52 15.42 14.71
C GLU A 97 15.83 14.34 15.56
N ASN A 98 14.68 13.82 15.12
CA ASN A 98 14.02 12.71 15.80
C ASN A 98 14.92 11.47 15.91
N ALA A 99 15.65 11.13 14.86
CA ALA A 99 16.57 10.01 14.83
C ALA A 99 17.75 10.18 15.82
N LYS A 100 18.20 11.43 16.06
CA LYS A 100 19.20 11.73 17.10
C LYS A 100 18.67 11.50 18.52
N ASN A 101 17.41 11.91 18.73
CA ASN A 101 16.74 11.82 20.04
C ASN A 101 16.20 10.42 20.33
N ASN A 102 15.85 9.66 19.30
CA ASN A 102 15.31 8.30 19.40
C ASN A 102 15.96 7.37 18.37
N LYS A 103 16.90 6.55 18.80
CA LYS A 103 17.62 5.57 17.94
C LYS A 103 16.72 4.51 17.29
N LEU A 104 15.49 4.34 17.77
CA LEU A 104 14.49 3.43 17.20
C LEU A 104 13.74 4.08 16.03
N ASP A 105 13.78 5.40 15.88
CA ASP A 105 13.20 6.09 14.74
C ASP A 105 14.09 5.92 13.50
N LYS A 106 13.62 5.13 12.55
CA LYS A 106 14.32 4.80 11.30
C LYS A 106 13.86 5.60 10.09
N GLN A 107 12.97 6.58 10.26
CA GLN A 107 12.40 7.31 9.14
C GLN A 107 13.47 8.03 8.30
N PHE A 108 14.43 8.69 8.97
CA PHE A 108 15.52 9.38 8.29
C PHE A 108 16.41 8.40 7.52
N GLU A 109 16.86 7.33 8.18
CA GLU A 109 17.71 6.29 7.57
C GLU A 109 17.00 5.66 6.35
N THR A 110 15.73 5.28 6.50
CA THR A 110 14.92 4.70 5.44
C THR A 110 14.80 5.64 4.23
N TYR A 111 14.56 6.93 4.47
CA TYR A 111 14.50 7.91 3.38
C TYR A 111 15.83 8.07 2.66
N MET A 112 16.93 8.12 3.41
CA MET A 112 18.28 8.35 2.86
C MET A 112 18.84 7.13 2.12
N THR A 113 18.39 5.92 2.44
CA THR A 113 18.87 4.66 1.85
C THR A 113 17.93 4.07 0.79
N GLN A 114 16.79 4.71 0.53
CA GLN A 114 15.87 4.22 -0.51
C GLN A 114 16.48 4.31 -1.91
N ASP A 115 16.07 3.39 -2.79
CA ASP A 115 16.52 3.34 -4.17
C ASP A 115 16.14 4.61 -4.98
N ASP A 116 16.97 4.99 -5.93
CA ASP A 116 16.60 6.01 -6.92
C ASP A 116 15.69 5.40 -7.98
N LEU A 117 14.45 5.88 -8.04
CA LEU A 117 13.44 5.40 -8.98
C LEU A 117 13.59 5.99 -10.38
N ASN A 118 14.68 6.71 -10.66
CA ASN A 118 14.93 7.40 -11.93
C ASN A 118 13.74 8.24 -12.41
N CYS A 119 13.19 9.06 -11.50
CA CYS A 119 12.06 9.94 -11.81
C CYS A 119 12.31 11.39 -11.38
N SER A 120 11.55 12.32 -11.97
CA SER A 120 11.51 13.74 -11.59
C SER A 120 10.08 14.14 -11.24
N LEU A 121 9.90 14.88 -10.16
CA LEU A 121 8.63 15.54 -9.86
C LEU A 121 8.64 16.90 -10.58
N ILE A 122 7.90 17.00 -11.70
CA ILE A 122 7.90 18.21 -12.54
C ILE A 122 6.59 18.99 -12.47
N GLY A 123 5.51 18.41 -11.93
CA GLY A 123 4.21 19.06 -11.83
C GLY A 123 3.59 18.90 -10.42
N VAL A 124 3.05 19.99 -9.88
CA VAL A 124 2.34 20.02 -8.60
C VAL A 124 1.02 20.73 -8.77
N CYS A 125 -0.08 20.05 -8.43
CA CYS A 125 -1.42 20.62 -8.37
C CYS A 125 -2.01 20.37 -6.97
N ASP A 126 -2.33 21.44 -6.26
CA ASP A 126 -3.06 21.41 -5.00
C ASP A 126 -3.87 22.70 -4.84
N LEU A 127 -5.11 22.56 -4.41
CA LEU A 127 -6.04 23.68 -4.24
C LEU A 127 -5.71 24.56 -3.02
N PHE A 128 -4.84 24.09 -2.13
CA PHE A 128 -4.36 24.84 -0.98
C PHE A 128 -2.94 25.34 -1.21
N ASP A 129 -2.76 26.65 -1.32
CA ASP A 129 -1.47 27.29 -1.62
C ASP A 129 -0.30 26.81 -0.77
N VAL A 130 -0.54 26.58 0.51
CA VAL A 130 0.50 26.08 1.44
C VAL A 130 0.98 24.70 1.02
N ARG A 131 0.06 23.83 0.62
CA ARG A 131 0.39 22.46 0.16
C ARG A 131 1.07 22.47 -1.19
N ALA A 132 0.57 23.27 -2.13
CA ALA A 132 1.23 23.46 -3.42
C ALA A 132 2.69 23.91 -3.24
N ASN A 133 2.94 24.92 -2.41
CA ASN A 133 4.30 25.42 -2.15
C ASN A 133 5.20 24.37 -1.48
N GLN A 134 4.66 23.54 -0.59
CA GLN A 134 5.40 22.40 -0.01
C GLN A 134 5.76 21.35 -1.08
N GLY A 135 4.87 21.09 -2.03
CA GLY A 135 5.14 20.21 -3.16
C GLY A 135 6.24 20.73 -4.07
N LEU A 136 6.23 22.03 -4.36
CA LEU A 136 7.29 22.71 -5.12
C LEU A 136 8.64 22.65 -4.41
N ASP A 137 8.67 22.84 -3.09
CA ASP A 137 9.89 22.71 -2.30
C ASP A 137 10.43 21.27 -2.34
N ALA A 138 9.55 20.29 -2.17
CA ALA A 138 9.96 18.89 -2.23
C ALA A 138 10.52 18.46 -3.59
N SER A 139 10.07 19.06 -4.70
CA SER A 139 10.50 18.68 -6.06
C SER A 139 11.98 18.93 -6.32
N LYS A 140 12.61 19.82 -5.57
CA LYS A 140 14.03 20.17 -5.72
C LYS A 140 14.97 19.02 -5.38
N ASN A 141 14.54 18.11 -4.51
CA ASN A 141 15.31 16.90 -4.11
C ASN A 141 16.75 17.19 -3.65
N GLU A 142 16.95 18.31 -2.94
CA GLU A 142 18.29 18.83 -2.60
C GLU A 142 19.02 17.99 -1.53
N ILE A 143 18.31 17.10 -0.82
CA ILE A 143 18.78 16.53 0.45
C ILE A 143 19.14 15.05 0.33
N ARG A 144 18.79 14.40 -0.77
CA ARG A 144 19.03 12.99 -0.98
C ARG A 144 20.47 12.69 -1.37
N PRO A 145 21.22 11.79 -0.69
CA PRO A 145 22.56 11.38 -1.12
C PRO A 145 22.52 10.80 -2.53
N GLY A 146 23.41 11.26 -3.39
CA GLY A 146 23.44 10.87 -4.79
C GLY A 146 22.30 11.48 -5.64
N GLY A 147 21.35 12.16 -5.01
CA GLY A 147 20.35 12.95 -5.70
C GLY A 147 21.01 14.16 -6.39
N LYS A 148 20.77 14.32 -7.69
CA LYS A 148 21.15 15.56 -8.37
C LYS A 148 20.09 16.60 -8.03
N PRO A 149 20.48 17.87 -7.73
CA PRO A 149 19.53 18.97 -7.62
C PRO A 149 18.68 19.01 -8.90
N ARG A 150 17.37 18.99 -8.75
CA ARG A 150 16.44 19.03 -9.89
C ARG A 150 15.76 20.38 -9.93
N SER A 151 15.30 20.77 -11.11
CA SER A 151 14.52 21.98 -11.28
C SER A 151 13.26 21.92 -10.42
N MET A 152 12.88 23.07 -9.87
CA MET A 152 11.61 23.19 -9.17
C MET A 152 10.47 22.86 -10.13
N ALA A 153 9.50 22.06 -9.66
CA ALA A 153 8.31 21.71 -10.43
C ALA A 153 7.49 22.95 -10.79
N THR A 154 6.70 22.85 -11.84
CA THR A 154 5.68 23.84 -12.19
C THR A 154 4.44 23.63 -11.34
N ARG A 155 3.89 24.72 -10.78
CA ARG A 155 2.60 24.71 -10.13
C ARG A 155 1.47 24.84 -11.17
N TYR A 156 0.47 23.99 -11.05
CA TYR A 156 -0.78 24.06 -11.80
C TYR A 156 -1.92 24.37 -10.84
N LEU A 157 -2.82 25.28 -11.22
CA LEU A 157 -3.97 25.66 -10.42
C LEU A 157 -5.07 24.62 -10.53
N HIS A 158 -5.26 24.02 -11.70
CA HIS A 158 -6.22 22.97 -11.93
C HIS A 158 -5.53 21.71 -12.48
N TYR A 159 -6.04 20.53 -12.10
CA TYR A 159 -5.42 19.26 -12.51
C TYR A 159 -5.43 19.03 -14.03
N THR A 160 -6.41 19.58 -14.75
CA THR A 160 -6.46 19.46 -16.20
C THR A 160 -5.31 20.18 -16.89
N GLU A 161 -4.83 21.30 -16.33
CA GLU A 161 -3.65 21.99 -16.84
C GLU A 161 -2.39 21.12 -16.66
N LEU A 162 -2.27 20.42 -15.53
CA LEU A 162 -1.20 19.47 -15.27
C LEU A 162 -1.25 18.30 -16.26
N LEU A 163 -2.45 17.76 -16.53
CA LEU A 163 -2.65 16.66 -17.48
C LEU A 163 -2.36 17.08 -18.93
N ALA A 164 -2.53 18.34 -19.28
CA ALA A 164 -2.23 18.88 -20.61
C ALA A 164 -0.72 19.02 -20.87
N ASN A 165 0.13 18.86 -19.87
CA ASN A 165 1.59 18.89 -20.09
C ASN A 165 2.07 17.53 -20.62
N ASP A 166 2.54 17.50 -21.85
CA ASP A 166 3.02 16.30 -22.54
C ASP A 166 4.34 15.74 -21.95
N GLU A 167 5.08 16.54 -21.19
CA GLU A 167 6.30 16.07 -20.53
C GLU A 167 6.03 15.18 -19.33
N ILE A 168 4.81 15.19 -18.77
CA ILE A 168 4.41 14.34 -17.65
C ILE A 168 4.05 12.96 -18.16
N ASP A 169 4.76 11.93 -17.72
CA ASP A 169 4.51 10.52 -18.07
C ASP A 169 3.48 9.87 -17.15
N ALA A 170 3.50 10.22 -15.87
CA ALA A 170 2.66 9.59 -14.85
C ALA A 170 2.17 10.59 -13.80
N VAL A 171 1.03 10.31 -13.20
CA VAL A 171 0.48 11.13 -12.12
C VAL A 171 0.18 10.32 -10.87
N ILE A 172 0.43 10.95 -9.71
CA ILE A 172 -0.01 10.48 -8.40
C ILE A 172 -1.26 11.27 -8.03
N VAL A 173 -2.40 10.59 -7.86
CA VAL A 173 -3.66 11.19 -7.44
C VAL A 173 -3.87 10.89 -5.96
N ALA A 174 -3.80 11.92 -5.12
CA ALA A 174 -3.94 11.83 -3.66
C ALA A 174 -4.85 12.93 -3.11
N THR A 175 -5.86 13.29 -3.87
CA THR A 175 -6.95 14.18 -3.53
C THR A 175 -7.92 13.53 -2.52
N PRO A 176 -8.97 14.20 -2.05
CA PRO A 176 -10.12 13.53 -1.45
C PRO A 176 -10.80 12.55 -2.42
N ASP A 177 -11.43 11.53 -1.87
CA ASP A 177 -11.96 10.37 -2.61
C ASP A 177 -13.02 10.70 -3.68
N HIS A 178 -13.77 11.80 -3.50
CA HIS A 178 -14.77 12.23 -4.49
C HIS A 178 -14.16 12.70 -5.82
N TRP A 179 -12.88 13.02 -5.84
CA TRP A 179 -12.15 13.41 -7.04
C TRP A 179 -11.39 12.27 -7.72
N HIS A 180 -11.18 11.15 -7.03
CA HIS A 180 -10.28 10.08 -7.50
C HIS A 180 -10.69 9.51 -8.86
N ALA A 181 -11.96 9.10 -9.01
CA ALA A 181 -12.43 8.47 -10.24
C ALA A 181 -12.31 9.42 -11.44
N ARG A 182 -12.79 10.65 -11.29
CA ARG A 182 -12.76 11.67 -12.34
C ARG A 182 -11.33 11.96 -12.80
N ILE A 183 -10.46 12.34 -11.86
CA ILE A 183 -9.06 12.67 -12.18
C ILE A 183 -8.33 11.48 -12.79
N ALA A 184 -8.54 10.27 -12.25
CA ALA A 184 -7.90 9.06 -12.76
C ALA A 184 -8.34 8.72 -14.21
N MET A 185 -9.63 8.87 -14.51
CA MET A 185 -10.13 8.68 -15.88
C MET A 185 -9.61 9.72 -16.86
N ASP A 186 -9.57 11.00 -16.45
CA ASP A 186 -9.05 12.08 -17.29
C ASP A 186 -7.55 11.92 -17.53
N ALA A 187 -6.78 11.51 -16.52
CA ALA A 187 -5.37 11.19 -16.66
C ALA A 187 -5.13 10.02 -17.62
N ALA A 188 -5.91 8.95 -17.49
CA ALA A 188 -5.84 7.81 -18.40
C ALA A 188 -6.15 8.19 -19.85
N LYS A 189 -7.20 8.98 -20.09
CA LYS A 189 -7.57 9.51 -21.41
C LYS A 189 -6.50 10.44 -21.99
N SER A 190 -5.75 11.15 -21.15
CA SER A 190 -4.59 11.96 -21.55
C SER A 190 -3.31 11.14 -21.75
N GLY A 191 -3.41 9.79 -21.72
CA GLY A 191 -2.26 8.90 -21.92
C GLY A 191 -1.28 8.82 -20.76
N LYS A 192 -1.62 9.37 -19.58
CA LYS A 192 -0.74 9.35 -18.41
C LYS A 192 -0.91 8.05 -17.63
N HIS A 193 0.18 7.46 -17.16
CA HIS A 193 0.13 6.40 -16.16
C HIS A 193 -0.38 6.93 -14.82
N VAL A 194 -1.11 6.12 -14.05
CA VAL A 194 -1.82 6.60 -12.86
C VAL A 194 -1.49 5.74 -11.63
N TYR A 195 -1.03 6.39 -10.56
CA TYR A 195 -1.16 5.90 -9.21
C TYR A 195 -2.30 6.67 -8.52
N CYS A 196 -3.36 5.99 -8.10
CA CYS A 196 -4.50 6.63 -7.43
C CYS A 196 -4.68 6.08 -6.02
N GLU A 197 -4.82 6.97 -5.03
CA GLU A 197 -5.07 6.58 -3.64
C GLU A 197 -6.43 5.87 -3.46
N LYS A 198 -6.53 5.15 -2.35
CA LYS A 198 -7.79 4.56 -1.89
C LYS A 198 -8.66 5.66 -1.21
N GLY A 199 -9.98 5.63 -1.12
CA GLY A 199 -10.99 4.87 -1.85
C GLY A 199 -11.05 5.31 -3.32
N LEU A 200 -10.91 4.34 -4.16
CA LEU A 200 -10.74 4.60 -5.60
C LEU A 200 -11.94 5.30 -6.22
N THR A 201 -13.13 4.89 -5.85
CA THR A 201 -14.40 5.40 -6.38
C THR A 201 -15.42 5.49 -5.25
N ARG A 202 -16.46 6.31 -5.43
CA ARG A 202 -17.56 6.44 -4.47
C ARG A 202 -18.76 5.60 -4.86
N THR A 203 -18.90 5.31 -6.16
CA THR A 203 -20.02 4.55 -6.70
C THR A 203 -19.53 3.35 -7.50
N PHE A 204 -20.42 2.39 -7.71
CA PHE A 204 -20.16 1.23 -8.54
C PHE A 204 -20.02 1.61 -10.03
N ASP A 205 -20.81 2.57 -10.49
CA ASP A 205 -20.76 3.04 -11.88
C ASP A 205 -19.43 3.72 -12.20
N GLU A 206 -18.89 4.53 -11.28
CA GLU A 206 -17.53 5.09 -11.40
C GLU A 206 -16.47 3.99 -11.50
N ALA A 207 -16.62 2.90 -10.73
CA ALA A 207 -15.65 1.81 -10.75
C ALA A 207 -15.63 1.09 -12.11
N ILE A 208 -16.81 0.86 -12.69
CA ILE A 208 -16.93 0.27 -14.03
C ILE A 208 -16.36 1.21 -15.08
N ALA A 209 -16.78 2.49 -15.06
CA ALA A 209 -16.30 3.48 -16.03
C ALA A 209 -14.77 3.63 -15.99
N LEU A 210 -14.16 3.70 -14.79
CA LEU A 210 -12.72 3.77 -14.64
C LEU A 210 -12.03 2.51 -15.17
N HIS A 211 -12.56 1.31 -14.84
CA HIS A 211 -12.04 0.06 -15.37
C HIS A 211 -12.02 0.04 -16.91
N ASP A 212 -13.12 0.46 -17.54
CA ASP A 212 -13.25 0.45 -18.98
C ASP A 212 -12.29 1.45 -19.64
N VAL A 213 -12.16 2.66 -19.10
CA VAL A 213 -11.19 3.66 -19.56
C VAL A 213 -9.76 3.17 -19.45
N VAL A 214 -9.38 2.56 -18.33
CA VAL A 214 -8.02 2.02 -18.14
C VAL A 214 -7.74 0.89 -19.12
N LYS A 215 -8.73 0.02 -19.36
CA LYS A 215 -8.62 -1.08 -20.34
C LYS A 215 -8.51 -0.56 -21.78
N GLU A 216 -9.28 0.46 -22.14
CA GLU A 216 -9.28 1.06 -23.47
C GLU A 216 -7.96 1.80 -23.75
N THR A 217 -7.47 2.58 -22.80
CA THR A 217 -6.25 3.36 -22.96
C THR A 217 -4.97 2.55 -22.82
N GLY A 218 -5.03 1.39 -22.16
CA GLY A 218 -3.87 0.51 -21.95
C GLY A 218 -2.78 1.10 -21.05
N ILE A 219 -3.05 2.18 -20.31
CA ILE A 219 -2.10 2.79 -19.40
C ILE A 219 -1.79 1.87 -18.21
N THR A 220 -0.67 2.07 -17.56
CA THR A 220 -0.38 1.43 -16.28
C THR A 220 -1.17 2.12 -15.18
N PHE A 221 -2.01 1.35 -14.48
CA PHE A 221 -2.81 1.84 -13.36
C PHE A 221 -2.46 1.10 -12.07
N GLN A 222 -2.11 1.85 -11.02
CA GLN A 222 -1.83 1.32 -9.69
C GLN A 222 -2.82 1.89 -8.67
N LEU A 223 -3.61 1.01 -8.05
CA LEU A 223 -4.40 1.40 -6.86
C LEU A 223 -3.51 1.43 -5.62
N GLY A 224 -3.47 2.58 -4.96
CA GLY A 224 -2.70 2.85 -3.74
C GLY A 224 -3.30 2.26 -2.47
N HIS A 225 -3.64 0.98 -2.48
CA HIS A 225 -4.20 0.31 -1.31
C HIS A 225 -3.09 -0.17 -0.39
N GLN A 226 -2.95 0.47 0.77
CA GLN A 226 -1.92 0.16 1.76
C GLN A 226 -1.96 -1.32 2.18
N ASN A 227 -0.83 -1.83 2.59
CA ASN A 227 -0.64 -3.18 3.15
C ASN A 227 -0.81 -4.34 2.18
N ARG A 228 -1.21 -4.12 0.93
CA ARG A 228 -1.34 -5.23 -0.04
C ARG A 228 0.00 -5.85 -0.43
N GLN A 229 1.07 -5.07 -0.36
CA GLN A 229 2.44 -5.48 -0.74
C GLN A 229 3.34 -5.71 0.48
N VAL A 230 2.78 -5.69 1.70
CA VAL A 230 3.53 -6.05 2.90
C VAL A 230 3.85 -7.54 2.88
N GLU A 231 5.11 -7.90 3.05
CA GLU A 231 5.61 -9.27 2.98
C GLU A 231 4.81 -10.26 3.85
N ALA A 232 4.46 -9.84 5.07
CA ALA A 232 3.65 -10.68 5.96
C ALA A 232 2.26 -11.01 5.37
N ASN A 233 1.63 -10.06 4.67
CA ASN A 233 0.33 -10.26 4.03
C ASN A 233 0.45 -11.16 2.80
N GLU A 234 1.52 -11.03 2.01
CA GLU A 234 1.78 -11.93 0.89
C GLU A 234 2.09 -13.36 1.36
N LYS A 235 2.84 -13.53 2.43
CA LYS A 235 3.05 -14.85 3.06
C LYS A 235 1.75 -15.45 3.60
N ALA A 236 0.90 -14.66 4.28
CA ALA A 236 -0.41 -15.13 4.74
C ALA A 236 -1.28 -15.59 3.58
N LYS A 237 -1.30 -14.87 2.47
CA LYS A 237 -2.01 -15.22 1.24
C LYS A 237 -1.48 -16.53 0.61
N GLN A 238 -0.18 -16.74 0.59
CA GLN A 238 0.43 -18.01 0.14
C GLN A 238 0.03 -19.17 1.04
N ILE A 239 0.06 -19.02 2.35
CA ILE A 239 -0.35 -20.03 3.33
C ILE A 239 -1.81 -20.45 3.11
N ILE A 240 -2.70 -19.47 2.89
CA ILE A 240 -4.11 -19.74 2.60
C ILE A 240 -4.27 -20.48 1.27
N ARG A 241 -3.61 -20.02 0.20
CA ARG A 241 -3.68 -20.63 -1.13
C ARG A 241 -3.17 -22.07 -1.16
N GLN A 242 -2.14 -22.37 -0.37
CA GLN A 242 -1.59 -23.73 -0.25
C GLN A 242 -2.45 -24.65 0.63
N GLY A 243 -3.55 -24.14 1.19
CA GLY A 243 -4.50 -24.90 1.99
C GLY A 243 -3.96 -25.34 3.35
N LEU A 244 -2.95 -24.64 3.91
CA LEU A 244 -2.38 -24.95 5.21
C LEU A 244 -3.40 -24.81 6.34
N LEU A 245 -4.33 -23.84 6.20
CA LEU A 245 -5.45 -23.64 7.14
C LEU A 245 -6.62 -24.60 6.88
N GLY A 246 -6.56 -25.41 5.83
CA GLY A 246 -7.69 -26.20 5.37
C GLY A 246 -8.75 -25.32 4.70
N LYS A 247 -10.03 -25.73 4.82
CA LYS A 247 -11.15 -24.95 4.30
C LYS A 247 -11.42 -23.77 5.26
N VAL A 248 -11.26 -22.55 4.76
CA VAL A 248 -11.63 -21.33 5.50
C VAL A 248 -13.15 -21.22 5.53
N ASN A 249 -13.75 -21.30 6.70
CA ASN A 249 -15.21 -21.25 6.89
C ASN A 249 -15.66 -19.92 7.50
N LEU A 250 -14.76 -19.20 8.18
CA LEU A 250 -15.07 -17.94 8.85
C LEU A 250 -13.91 -16.98 8.67
N VAL A 251 -14.23 -15.75 8.35
CA VAL A 251 -13.30 -14.61 8.37
C VAL A 251 -13.91 -13.54 9.26
N GLU A 252 -13.22 -13.17 10.32
CA GLU A 252 -13.63 -12.11 11.23
C GLU A 252 -12.78 -10.87 11.02
N LEU A 253 -13.43 -9.72 10.81
CA LEU A 253 -12.81 -8.42 10.63
C LEU A 253 -13.28 -7.49 11.74
N ALA A 254 -12.35 -6.90 12.47
CA ALA A 254 -12.63 -5.89 13.46
C ALA A 254 -11.98 -4.57 13.08
N THR A 255 -12.76 -3.49 13.05
CA THR A 255 -12.29 -2.13 12.80
C THR A 255 -12.70 -1.24 13.97
N ASN A 256 -12.01 -1.38 15.09
CA ASN A 256 -12.36 -0.63 16.29
C ASN A 256 -11.58 0.67 16.35
N ARG A 257 -12.31 1.79 16.39
CA ARG A 257 -11.78 3.11 16.74
C ARG A 257 -12.55 3.67 17.92
N ASN A 258 -12.26 3.16 19.08
CA ASN A 258 -12.76 3.70 20.32
C ASN A 258 -11.72 4.66 20.91
N SER A 259 -11.71 5.90 20.40
CA SER A 259 -10.83 6.96 20.86
C SER A 259 -11.66 8.12 21.42
N PRO A 260 -11.34 8.64 22.61
CA PRO A 260 -12.03 9.81 23.17
C PRO A 260 -11.86 11.06 22.30
N TRP A 261 -10.87 11.11 21.43
CA TRP A 261 -10.60 12.22 20.52
C TRP A 261 -11.30 12.09 19.17
N GLY A 262 -12.11 11.07 18.97
CA GLY A 262 -12.74 10.77 17.68
C GLY A 262 -11.76 10.25 16.64
N ALA A 263 -12.31 9.79 15.51
CA ALA A 263 -11.52 9.39 14.35
C ALA A 263 -11.51 10.53 13.34
N TRP A 264 -10.35 10.76 12.71
CA TRP A 264 -10.23 11.76 11.63
C TRP A 264 -10.49 13.21 12.04
N VAL A 265 -10.25 13.54 13.29
CA VAL A 265 -10.29 14.94 13.76
C VAL A 265 -8.94 15.59 13.47
N TRP A 266 -8.93 16.55 12.57
CA TRP A 266 -7.75 17.29 12.17
C TRP A 266 -7.92 18.77 12.53
N ASN A 267 -6.87 19.38 13.03
CA ASN A 267 -6.87 20.83 13.23
C ASN A 267 -6.93 21.56 11.88
N ILE A 268 -7.74 22.60 11.81
CA ILE A 268 -7.73 23.51 10.67
C ILE A 268 -6.37 24.19 10.62
N HIS A 269 -5.75 24.18 9.45
CA HIS A 269 -4.45 24.82 9.25
C HIS A 269 -4.58 26.34 9.46
N PRO A 270 -3.70 27.02 10.23
CA PRO A 270 -3.83 28.44 10.54
C PRO A 270 -3.93 29.36 9.32
N LYS A 271 -3.37 28.95 8.19
CA LYS A 271 -3.45 29.65 6.90
C LYS A 271 -4.60 29.17 6.01
N GLY A 272 -5.48 28.28 6.50
CA GLY A 272 -6.62 27.77 5.73
C GLY A 272 -7.76 28.78 5.74
N ASN A 273 -8.05 29.40 4.61
CA ASN A 273 -9.15 30.36 4.42
C ASN A 273 -9.51 30.47 2.92
N ALA A 274 -10.58 31.19 2.61
CA ALA A 274 -11.09 31.35 1.25
C ALA A 274 -10.13 32.05 0.26
N LYS A 275 -9.05 32.69 0.73
CA LYS A 275 -8.02 33.29 -0.14
C LYS A 275 -6.88 32.32 -0.49
N THR A 276 -6.73 31.28 0.31
CA THR A 276 -5.61 30.33 0.22
C THR A 276 -6.04 28.94 -0.20
N ILE A 277 -7.36 28.69 -0.22
CA ILE A 277 -7.98 27.43 -0.65
C ILE A 277 -9.01 27.75 -1.71
N ASP A 278 -8.92 27.13 -2.85
CA ASP A 278 -9.95 27.15 -3.90
C ASP A 278 -11.10 26.22 -3.49
N TRP A 279 -12.08 26.78 -2.78
CA TRP A 279 -13.23 26.03 -2.27
C TRP A 279 -14.23 25.65 -3.36
N ASP A 280 -14.34 26.46 -4.40
CA ASP A 280 -15.29 26.21 -5.49
C ASP A 280 -14.86 24.95 -6.23
N THR A 281 -13.61 24.87 -6.65
CA THR A 281 -13.05 23.65 -7.25
C THR A 281 -13.03 22.45 -6.29
N PHE A 282 -12.86 22.69 -4.97
CA PHE A 282 -12.87 21.58 -4.01
C PHE A 282 -14.22 20.86 -3.93
N GLN A 283 -15.33 21.57 -4.12
CA GLN A 283 -16.70 21.09 -3.92
C GLN A 283 -17.33 20.50 -5.19
N GLU A 284 -16.80 20.78 -6.39
CA GLU A 284 -17.29 20.20 -7.64
C GLU A 284 -17.20 18.67 -7.61
#